data_21e5acfe0b2ecd8ba5ab7842440a1ab7
#
_entry.id   21e5acfe0b2ecd8ba5ab7842440a1ab7
#
_cell.length_a   1.000
_cell.length_b   1.000
_cell.length_c   1.000
_cell.angle_alpha   90.00
_cell.angle_beta   90.00
_cell.angle_gamma   90.00
#
_symmetry.space_group_name_H-M   'P 1'
#
loop_
_entity.id
_entity.type
_entity.pdbx_description
1 polymer ?
#
loop_
_entity_poly.entity_id
_entity_poly.type
_entity_poly.pdbx_seq_one_letter_code
_entity_poly.pdbx_strand_id
1 'polypeptide(L)'
;SSDLSAWFLRRHEAVKRAGVLLLGCAVGCMAFFGYEALVLHPVALMDGQTTEVTIRVTDYSWESDYGIAADGVLELSGRRYKVRFYLNEDRELVPGDVVRLRAQLRLTDEGGQREPTFHRTSGILLLAYPRGDAELLPPEELKLRDLPALWSERLKEIIERSFPEDTFAFAKALLLGDKSSLSWQQSREFSLSGISHIVAVSGLHVSILFGFIGMVTGKRRY
;
A
#
# COMPACT_ATOMS: atom_id res chain seq x y z
N SER A 1 -2.08 -59.85 10.36
CA SER A 1 -2.97 -59.14 9.41
C SER A 1 -3.25 -57.67 9.79
N SER A 2 -2.98 -57.26 11.05
CA SER A 2 -3.19 -55.86 11.53
C SER A 2 -2.20 -54.84 10.95
N ASP A 3 -0.97 -55.29 10.69
CA ASP A 3 0.09 -54.37 10.22
C ASP A 3 -0.09 -53.96 8.73
N LEU A 4 -0.66 -54.81 7.90
CA LEU A 4 -0.95 -54.52 6.50
C LEU A 4 -2.07 -53.48 6.34
N SER A 5 -3.10 -53.57 7.16
CA SER A 5 -4.22 -52.60 7.16
C SER A 5 -3.76 -51.21 7.66
N ALA A 6 -2.94 -51.18 8.72
CA ALA A 6 -2.35 -49.94 9.22
C ALA A 6 -1.39 -49.29 8.20
N TRP A 7 -0.61 -50.10 7.46
CA TRP A 7 0.25 -49.61 6.39
C TRP A 7 -0.54 -49.01 5.20
N PHE A 8 -1.63 -49.69 4.80
CA PHE A 8 -2.52 -49.22 3.74
C PHE A 8 -3.21 -47.88 4.09
N LEU A 9 -3.68 -47.73 5.33
CA LEU A 9 -4.30 -46.52 5.84
C LEU A 9 -3.29 -45.36 5.88
N ARG A 10 -2.08 -45.56 6.35
CA ARG A 10 -1.01 -44.54 6.36
C ARG A 10 -0.63 -44.09 4.95
N ARG A 11 -0.56 -45.03 4.01
CA ARG A 11 -0.25 -44.72 2.60
C ARG A 11 -1.36 -43.90 1.96
N HIS A 12 -2.63 -44.20 2.27
CA HIS A 12 -3.78 -43.46 1.75
C HIS A 12 -3.82 -42.02 2.29
N GLU A 13 -3.51 -41.83 3.56
CA GLU A 13 -3.40 -40.49 4.15
C GLU A 13 -2.19 -39.69 3.60
N ALA A 14 -1.07 -40.34 3.37
CA ALA A 14 0.10 -39.69 2.74
C ALA A 14 -0.22 -39.24 1.31
N VAL A 15 -0.93 -40.05 0.53
CA VAL A 15 -1.38 -39.69 -0.84
C VAL A 15 -2.35 -38.51 -0.81
N LYS A 16 -3.30 -38.48 0.11
CA LYS A 16 -4.23 -37.34 0.28
C LYS A 16 -3.47 -36.06 0.62
N ARG A 17 -2.54 -36.11 1.57
CA ARG A 17 -1.71 -34.98 1.97
C ARG A 17 -0.85 -34.46 0.81
N ALA A 18 -0.23 -35.37 0.06
CA ALA A 18 0.52 -35.02 -1.14
C ALA A 18 -0.38 -34.35 -2.20
N GLY A 19 -1.60 -34.87 -2.41
CA GLY A 19 -2.59 -34.30 -3.30
C GLY A 19 -3.00 -32.87 -2.91
N VAL A 20 -3.23 -32.62 -1.62
CA VAL A 20 -3.56 -31.27 -1.10
C VAL A 20 -2.38 -30.32 -1.29
N LEU A 21 -1.15 -30.75 -1.02
CA LEU A 21 0.05 -29.94 -1.23
C LEU A 21 0.24 -29.60 -2.72
N LEU A 22 0.10 -30.59 -3.61
CA LEU A 22 0.21 -30.37 -5.06
C LEU A 22 -0.87 -29.41 -5.57
N LEU A 23 -2.10 -29.57 -5.09
CA LEU A 23 -3.18 -28.65 -5.44
C LEU A 23 -2.89 -27.22 -4.94
N GLY A 24 -2.39 -27.08 -3.72
CA GLY A 24 -1.99 -25.79 -3.16
C GLY A 24 -0.87 -25.14 -3.99
N CYS A 25 0.15 -25.92 -4.37
CA CYS A 25 1.21 -25.45 -5.26
C CYS A 25 0.66 -25.04 -6.63
N ALA A 26 -0.22 -25.85 -7.24
CA ALA A 26 -0.81 -25.54 -8.54
C ALA A 26 -1.64 -24.24 -8.49
N VAL A 27 -2.45 -24.04 -7.45
CA VAL A 27 -3.22 -22.81 -7.24
C VAL A 27 -2.28 -21.63 -7.03
N GLY A 28 -1.21 -21.78 -6.22
CA GLY A 28 -0.21 -20.76 -6.01
C GLY A 28 0.51 -20.36 -7.30
N CYS A 29 0.93 -21.33 -8.10
CA CYS A 29 1.55 -21.08 -9.41
C CYS A 29 0.58 -20.37 -10.36
N MET A 30 -0.67 -20.82 -10.45
CA MET A 30 -1.69 -20.16 -11.26
C MET A 30 -1.93 -18.70 -10.84
N ALA A 31 -2.03 -18.45 -9.54
CA ALA A 31 -2.19 -17.11 -9.00
C ALA A 31 -0.98 -16.23 -9.34
N PHE A 32 0.24 -16.77 -9.19
CA PHE A 32 1.48 -16.05 -9.49
C PHE A 32 1.58 -15.70 -10.98
N PHE A 33 1.47 -16.68 -11.88
CA PHE A 33 1.51 -16.43 -13.32
C PHE A 33 0.34 -15.56 -13.81
N GLY A 34 -0.84 -15.73 -13.20
CA GLY A 34 -1.98 -14.87 -13.47
C GLY A 34 -1.72 -13.42 -13.07
N TYR A 35 -1.14 -13.18 -11.92
CA TYR A 35 -0.75 -11.84 -11.46
C TYR A 35 0.33 -11.23 -12.37
N GLU A 36 1.35 -12.00 -12.70
CA GLU A 36 2.41 -11.57 -13.61
C GLU A 36 1.85 -11.18 -14.99
N ALA A 37 1.07 -12.05 -15.61
CA ALA A 37 0.52 -11.81 -16.94
C ALA A 37 -0.53 -10.69 -16.99
N LEU A 38 -1.37 -10.58 -15.94
CA LEU A 38 -2.51 -9.67 -15.94
C LEU A 38 -2.20 -8.31 -15.32
N VAL A 39 -1.22 -8.23 -14.43
CA VAL A 39 -0.91 -6.99 -13.69
C VAL A 39 0.47 -6.47 -14.04
N LEU A 40 1.52 -7.28 -13.91
CA LEU A 40 2.89 -6.79 -14.06
C LEU A 40 3.26 -6.58 -15.54
N HIS A 41 2.92 -7.51 -16.42
CA HIS A 41 3.31 -7.42 -17.83
C HIS A 41 2.75 -6.18 -18.54
N PRO A 42 1.45 -5.78 -18.40
CA PRO A 42 0.95 -4.55 -18.98
C PRO A 42 1.63 -3.29 -18.45
N VAL A 43 1.99 -3.29 -17.16
CA VAL A 43 2.69 -2.17 -16.51
C VAL A 43 4.15 -2.09 -17.00
N ALA A 44 4.82 -3.24 -17.17
CA ALA A 44 6.18 -3.31 -17.67
C ALA A 44 6.33 -2.72 -19.09
N LEU A 45 5.32 -2.86 -19.93
CA LEU A 45 5.31 -2.29 -21.28
C LEU A 45 5.29 -0.75 -21.29
N MET A 46 4.95 -0.12 -20.17
CA MET A 46 4.92 1.34 -20.03
C MET A 46 6.19 1.94 -19.48
N ASP A 47 7.12 1.11 -19.06
CA ASP A 47 8.38 1.60 -18.52
C ASP A 47 9.14 2.44 -19.53
N GLY A 48 9.64 3.59 -19.07
CA GLY A 48 10.35 4.56 -19.90
C GLY A 48 9.48 5.36 -20.89
N GLN A 49 8.22 5.02 -21.08
CA GLN A 49 7.34 5.73 -22.00
C GLN A 49 6.94 7.11 -21.44
N THR A 50 6.92 8.09 -22.35
CA THR A 50 6.37 9.42 -22.05
C THR A 50 5.01 9.54 -22.73
N THR A 51 3.97 9.62 -21.94
CA THR A 51 2.59 9.68 -22.43
C THR A 51 1.75 10.64 -21.60
N GLU A 52 0.62 11.05 -22.15
CA GLU A 52 -0.38 11.80 -21.42
C GLU A 52 -1.19 10.82 -20.56
N VAL A 53 -1.27 11.12 -19.28
CA VAL A 53 -1.97 10.29 -18.30
C VAL A 53 -2.95 11.13 -17.51
N THR A 54 -4.09 10.53 -17.17
CA THR A 54 -5.07 11.11 -16.26
C THR A 54 -5.07 10.27 -14.98
N ILE A 55 -4.74 10.91 -13.87
CA ILE A 55 -4.57 10.27 -12.58
C ILE A 55 -5.61 10.84 -11.62
N ARG A 56 -6.39 9.99 -11.00
CA ARG A 56 -7.27 10.34 -9.90
C ARG A 56 -6.53 10.19 -8.58
N VAL A 57 -6.43 11.28 -7.85
CA VAL A 57 -5.78 11.34 -6.53
C VAL A 57 -6.56 10.51 -5.53
N THR A 58 -5.86 9.72 -4.72
CA THR A 58 -6.46 8.82 -3.72
C THR A 58 -6.05 9.15 -2.30
N ASP A 59 -5.00 9.94 -2.12
CA ASP A 59 -4.50 10.39 -0.83
C ASP A 59 -4.07 11.86 -0.92
N TYR A 60 -3.86 12.51 0.22
CA TYR A 60 -3.33 13.86 0.26
C TYR A 60 -1.92 13.93 -0.31
N SER A 61 -1.60 15.03 -0.97
CA SER A 61 -0.24 15.28 -1.43
C SER A 61 0.70 15.66 -0.29
N TRP A 62 1.99 15.47 -0.52
CA TRP A 62 3.04 15.85 0.43
C TRP A 62 4.27 16.39 -0.30
N GLU A 63 5.07 17.17 0.40
CA GLU A 63 6.34 17.64 -0.12
C GLU A 63 7.35 16.49 -0.26
N SER A 64 8.09 16.49 -1.35
CA SER A 64 9.16 15.54 -1.63
C SER A 64 10.37 16.27 -2.25
N ASP A 65 11.51 15.59 -2.33
CA ASP A 65 12.74 16.12 -2.96
C ASP A 65 12.53 16.47 -4.46
N TYR A 66 11.46 15.99 -5.07
CA TYR A 66 11.12 16.19 -6.48
C TYR A 66 9.90 17.11 -6.69
N GLY A 67 9.56 17.93 -5.69
CA GLY A 67 8.34 18.74 -5.66
C GLY A 67 7.21 18.08 -4.88
N ILE A 68 5.98 18.41 -5.24
CA ILE A 68 4.81 17.79 -4.59
C ILE A 68 4.62 16.38 -5.13
N ALA A 69 4.53 15.42 -4.23
CA ALA A 69 4.22 14.02 -4.53
C ALA A 69 2.78 13.68 -4.13
N ALA A 70 2.12 12.85 -4.91
CA ALA A 70 0.81 12.33 -4.56
C ALA A 70 0.62 10.89 -5.07
N ASP A 71 -0.19 10.13 -4.36
CA ASP A 71 -0.59 8.80 -4.76
C ASP A 71 -1.97 8.85 -5.44
N GLY A 72 -2.09 8.15 -6.55
CA GLY A 72 -3.31 8.14 -7.32
C GLY A 72 -3.56 6.82 -8.03
N VAL A 73 -4.63 6.79 -8.79
CA VAL A 73 -5.01 5.67 -9.64
C VAL A 73 -5.03 6.14 -11.08
N LEU A 74 -4.24 5.47 -11.89
CA LEU A 74 -4.20 5.58 -13.34
C LEU A 74 -5.08 4.47 -13.94
N GLU A 75 -6.01 4.84 -14.81
CA GLU A 75 -6.77 3.86 -15.58
C GLU A 75 -6.12 3.63 -16.94
N LEU A 76 -5.80 2.38 -17.23
CA LEU A 76 -5.12 1.96 -18.44
C LEU A 76 -5.77 0.71 -19.01
N SER A 77 -6.25 0.79 -20.25
CA SER A 77 -6.92 -0.35 -20.92
C SER A 77 -8.04 -0.97 -20.08
N GLY A 78 -8.81 -0.14 -19.35
CA GLY A 78 -9.89 -0.59 -18.49
C GLY A 78 -9.45 -1.20 -17.15
N ARG A 79 -8.16 -1.12 -16.81
CA ARG A 79 -7.60 -1.55 -15.54
C ARG A 79 -7.05 -0.37 -14.75
N ARG A 80 -7.07 -0.51 -13.44
CA ARG A 80 -6.64 0.53 -12.50
C ARG A 80 -5.34 0.13 -11.84
N TYR A 81 -4.35 1.00 -11.94
CA TYR A 81 -3.02 0.83 -11.34
C TYR A 81 -2.75 1.96 -10.37
N LYS A 82 -2.24 1.62 -9.20
CA LYS A 82 -1.71 2.63 -8.27
C LYS A 82 -0.43 3.20 -8.85
N VAL A 83 -0.36 4.52 -8.86
CA VAL A 83 0.77 5.30 -9.36
C VAL A 83 1.11 6.37 -8.34
N ARG A 84 2.40 6.60 -8.14
CA ARG A 84 2.91 7.81 -7.48
C ARG A 84 3.35 8.78 -8.55
N PHE A 85 2.91 9.99 -8.46
CA PHE A 85 3.31 11.02 -9.40
C PHE A 85 3.83 12.27 -8.69
N TYR A 86 4.61 13.04 -9.41
CA TYR A 86 5.25 14.26 -8.90
C TYR A 86 4.76 15.44 -9.70
N LEU A 87 4.66 16.60 -9.06
CA LEU A 87 4.36 17.87 -9.69
C LEU A 87 5.45 18.88 -9.36
N ASN A 88 5.81 19.71 -10.33
CA ASN A 88 6.76 20.80 -10.13
C ASN A 88 6.09 22.05 -9.54
N GLU A 89 4.77 22.07 -9.46
CA GLU A 89 3.98 23.17 -8.93
C GLU A 89 3.75 22.94 -7.42
N ASP A 90 3.79 24.04 -6.66
CA ASP A 90 3.45 24.03 -5.24
C ASP A 90 1.93 24.11 -5.08
N ARG A 91 1.30 22.95 -5.21
CA ARG A 91 -0.16 22.80 -5.17
C ARG A 91 -0.56 21.61 -4.32
N GLU A 92 -1.34 21.88 -3.29
CA GLU A 92 -1.94 20.81 -2.50
C GLU A 92 -3.02 20.08 -3.31
N LEU A 93 -2.94 18.76 -3.31
CA LEU A 93 -3.92 17.87 -3.91
C LEU A 93 -4.65 17.08 -2.82
N VAL A 94 -5.94 16.89 -3.04
CA VAL A 94 -6.81 16.16 -2.11
C VAL A 94 -7.42 14.92 -2.78
N PRO A 95 -7.87 13.91 -2.01
CA PRO A 95 -8.55 12.75 -2.56
C PRO A 95 -9.76 13.16 -3.39
N GLY A 96 -9.84 12.63 -4.61
CA GLY A 96 -10.90 12.98 -5.57
C GLY A 96 -10.45 13.92 -6.68
N ASP A 97 -9.38 14.67 -6.50
CA ASP A 97 -8.81 15.48 -7.58
C ASP A 97 -8.41 14.63 -8.77
N VAL A 98 -8.53 15.18 -9.95
CA VAL A 98 -8.14 14.54 -11.20
C VAL A 98 -7.10 15.39 -11.89
N VAL A 99 -5.93 14.82 -12.09
CA VAL A 99 -4.79 15.50 -12.70
C VAL A 99 -4.49 14.87 -14.05
N ARG A 100 -4.47 15.69 -15.11
CA ARG A 100 -3.97 15.30 -16.42
C ARG A 100 -2.59 15.90 -16.61
N LEU A 101 -1.61 15.04 -16.90
CA LEU A 101 -0.25 15.48 -17.12
C LEU A 101 0.44 14.61 -18.16
N ARG A 102 1.40 15.21 -18.86
CA ARG A 102 2.36 14.45 -19.65
C ARG A 102 3.48 13.99 -18.74
N ALA A 103 3.61 12.67 -18.57
CA ALA A 103 4.60 12.10 -17.66
C ALA A 103 5.42 11.00 -18.30
N GLN A 104 6.66 10.87 -17.86
CA GLN A 104 7.47 9.71 -18.11
C GLN A 104 7.16 8.70 -17.03
N LEU A 105 6.66 7.55 -17.44
CA LEU A 105 6.34 6.44 -16.55
C LEU A 105 7.59 5.59 -16.30
N ARG A 106 7.82 5.21 -15.05
CA ARG A 106 8.89 4.30 -14.66
C ARG A 106 8.37 3.25 -13.70
N LEU A 107 8.84 2.01 -13.90
CA LEU A 107 8.62 0.95 -12.93
C LEU A 107 9.31 1.25 -11.61
N THR A 108 8.68 0.86 -10.52
CA THR A 108 9.26 1.03 -9.18
C THR A 108 10.49 0.15 -8.92
N ASP A 109 10.75 -0.84 -9.76
CA ASP A 109 11.84 -1.82 -9.59
C ASP A 109 13.17 -1.44 -10.25
N GLU A 110 13.18 -0.48 -11.18
CA GLU A 110 14.38 -0.22 -12.00
C GLU A 110 15.28 0.90 -11.49
N GLY A 111 15.05 1.39 -10.31
CA GLY A 111 15.82 2.51 -9.73
C GLY A 111 17.03 2.13 -8.88
N GLY A 112 17.60 0.95 -9.03
CA GLY A 112 18.93 0.49 -8.60
C GLY A 112 19.67 1.20 -7.47
N GLN A 113 19.08 1.60 -6.34
CA GLN A 113 19.81 1.91 -5.09
C GLN A 113 18.96 2.13 -3.83
N ARG A 114 17.63 2.22 -3.90
CA ARG A 114 16.79 2.26 -2.69
C ARG A 114 15.56 1.38 -2.90
N GLU A 115 15.63 0.24 -2.25
CA GLU A 115 14.57 -0.70 -1.91
C GLU A 115 13.28 -0.60 -2.76
N PRO A 116 13.20 -1.34 -3.87
CA PRO A 116 11.98 -1.45 -4.66
C PRO A 116 10.79 -1.98 -3.83
N THR A 117 11.08 -2.57 -2.68
CA THR A 117 10.12 -3.16 -1.76
C THR A 117 9.13 -2.16 -1.16
N PHE A 118 9.53 -0.91 -0.86
CA PHE A 118 8.63 0.05 -0.21
C PHE A 118 7.43 0.43 -1.08
N HIS A 119 7.65 0.77 -2.33
CA HIS A 119 6.57 1.12 -3.25
C HIS A 119 5.68 -0.08 -3.58
N ARG A 120 6.28 -1.25 -3.81
CA ARG A 120 5.55 -2.50 -4.07
C ARG A 120 4.69 -2.95 -2.90
N THR A 121 5.17 -2.84 -1.67
CA THR A 121 4.36 -3.18 -0.49
C THR A 121 3.15 -2.27 -0.34
N SER A 122 3.24 -1.03 -0.83
CA SER A 122 2.12 -0.09 -0.90
C SER A 122 1.23 -0.29 -2.14
N GLY A 123 1.58 -1.27 -3.00
CA GLY A 123 0.87 -1.56 -4.25
C GLY A 123 1.12 -0.55 -5.37
N ILE A 124 2.12 0.33 -5.22
CA ILE A 124 2.51 1.31 -6.22
C ILE A 124 3.44 0.63 -7.23
N LEU A 125 2.99 0.49 -8.46
CA LEU A 125 3.72 -0.20 -9.52
C LEU A 125 4.46 0.75 -10.46
N LEU A 126 3.97 1.99 -10.60
CA LEU A 126 4.51 3.01 -11.49
C LEU A 126 4.82 4.29 -10.73
N LEU A 127 5.88 4.94 -11.15
CA LEU A 127 6.23 6.32 -10.81
C LEU A 127 6.01 7.17 -12.08
N ALA A 128 5.35 8.31 -11.94
CA ALA A 128 5.09 9.23 -13.04
C ALA A 128 5.83 10.56 -12.80
N TYR A 129 6.84 10.80 -13.60
CA TYR A 129 7.64 12.03 -13.54
C TYR A 129 7.12 13.04 -14.57
N PRO A 130 6.78 14.27 -14.18
CA PRO A 130 6.19 15.26 -15.06
C PRO A 130 7.17 15.66 -16.18
N ARG A 131 6.63 15.85 -17.38
CA ARG A 131 7.34 16.32 -18.58
C ARG A 131 6.61 17.51 -19.21
N GLY A 132 6.15 18.42 -18.38
CA GLY A 132 5.39 19.62 -18.74
C GLY A 132 4.44 20.01 -17.62
N ASP A 133 3.54 20.92 -17.95
CA ASP A 133 2.54 21.42 -17.01
C ASP A 133 1.46 20.38 -16.74
N ALA A 134 0.88 20.45 -15.55
CA ALA A 134 -0.22 19.59 -15.13
C ALA A 134 -1.54 20.40 -15.19
N GLU A 135 -2.57 19.79 -15.77
CA GLU A 135 -3.92 20.34 -15.82
C GLU A 135 -4.79 19.68 -14.76
N LEU A 136 -5.41 20.47 -13.90
CA LEU A 136 -6.46 19.99 -13.00
C LEU A 136 -7.80 19.93 -13.73
N LEU A 137 -8.35 18.75 -13.77
CA LEU A 137 -9.69 18.50 -14.25
C LEU A 137 -10.72 18.65 -13.11
N PRO A 138 -12.01 18.80 -13.43
CA PRO A 138 -13.04 18.77 -12.39
C PRO A 138 -12.90 17.52 -11.50
N PRO A 139 -12.96 17.68 -10.15
CA PRO A 139 -12.78 16.57 -9.25
C PRO A 139 -13.91 15.54 -9.42
N GLU A 140 -13.58 14.28 -9.26
CA GLU A 140 -14.57 13.22 -9.19
C GLU A 140 -15.21 13.18 -7.80
N GLU A 141 -16.46 12.68 -7.75
CA GLU A 141 -17.15 12.42 -6.48
C GLU A 141 -16.32 11.51 -5.57
N LEU A 142 -16.32 11.82 -4.28
CA LEU A 142 -15.70 11.01 -3.27
C LEU A 142 -16.36 9.63 -3.20
N LYS A 143 -15.56 8.60 -3.18
CA LYS A 143 -16.00 7.19 -3.11
C LYS A 143 -15.73 6.65 -1.71
N LEU A 144 -16.43 5.61 -1.31
CA LEU A 144 -16.22 4.94 -0.01
C LEU A 144 -14.75 4.53 0.24
N ARG A 145 -14.01 4.27 -0.82
CA ARG A 145 -12.58 3.94 -0.77
C ARG A 145 -11.68 5.12 -0.36
N ASP A 146 -12.16 6.35 -0.47
CA ASP A 146 -11.41 7.55 -0.11
C ASP A 146 -11.58 7.90 1.39
N LEU A 147 -12.58 7.32 2.06
CA LEU A 147 -12.85 7.55 3.47
C LEU A 147 -11.63 7.30 4.39
N PRO A 148 -10.83 6.24 4.20
CA PRO A 148 -9.64 6.04 5.04
C PRO A 148 -8.65 7.20 4.98
N ALA A 149 -8.41 7.79 3.80
CA ALA A 149 -7.52 8.94 3.63
C ALA A 149 -8.09 10.18 4.34
N LEU A 150 -9.38 10.46 4.15
CA LEU A 150 -10.08 11.57 4.83
C LEU A 150 -10.05 11.43 6.35
N TRP A 151 -10.32 10.23 6.87
CA TRP A 151 -10.25 9.97 8.31
C TRP A 151 -8.84 10.07 8.86
N SER A 152 -7.85 9.56 8.12
CA SER A 152 -6.44 9.65 8.50
C SER A 152 -6.02 11.11 8.63
N GLU A 153 -6.36 11.96 7.67
CA GLU A 153 -6.02 13.38 7.70
C GLU A 153 -6.72 14.10 8.86
N ARG A 154 -7.99 13.80 9.06
CA ARG A 154 -8.71 14.36 10.20
C ARG A 154 -8.10 13.98 11.56
N LEU A 155 -7.62 12.75 11.68
CA LEU A 155 -6.92 12.29 12.89
C LEU A 155 -5.57 12.95 13.04
N LYS A 156 -4.82 13.18 11.95
CA LYS A 156 -3.56 13.95 11.97
C LYS A 156 -3.78 15.36 12.52
N GLU A 157 -4.78 16.06 12.00
CA GLU A 157 -5.14 17.40 12.50
C GLU A 157 -5.49 17.39 14.00
N ILE A 158 -6.24 16.38 14.48
CA ILE A 158 -6.59 16.26 15.89
C ILE A 158 -5.33 16.03 16.72
N ILE A 159 -4.41 15.19 16.28
CA ILE A 159 -3.15 14.92 16.97
C ILE A 159 -2.30 16.19 17.04
N GLU A 160 -2.16 16.91 15.92
CA GLU A 160 -1.39 18.16 15.87
C GLU A 160 -1.92 19.24 16.81
N ARG A 161 -3.25 19.31 16.98
CA ARG A 161 -3.88 20.25 17.93
C ARG A 161 -3.81 19.79 19.38
N SER A 162 -3.67 18.48 19.61
CA SER A 162 -3.77 17.89 20.96
C SER A 162 -2.40 17.68 21.63
N PHE A 163 -1.34 17.60 20.83
CA PHE A 163 0.01 17.35 21.32
C PHE A 163 0.94 18.54 21.04
N PRO A 164 1.93 18.79 21.92
CA PRO A 164 2.97 19.79 21.68
C PRO A 164 3.79 19.48 20.42
N GLU A 165 4.42 20.54 19.86
CA GLU A 165 5.17 20.47 18.60
C GLU A 165 6.31 19.42 18.60
N ASP A 166 6.93 19.22 19.75
CA ASP A 166 8.01 18.24 19.95
C ASP A 166 7.51 16.78 20.01
N THR A 167 6.21 16.57 20.26
CA THR A 167 5.63 15.26 20.54
C THR A 167 4.65 14.80 19.46
N PHE A 168 4.06 15.72 18.68
CA PHE A 168 3.01 15.34 17.71
C PHE A 168 3.52 14.39 16.61
N ALA A 169 4.77 14.57 16.15
CA ALA A 169 5.38 13.70 15.14
C ALA A 169 5.47 12.26 15.63
N PHE A 170 5.81 12.08 16.91
CA PHE A 170 5.84 10.79 17.57
C PHE A 170 4.43 10.20 17.72
N ALA A 171 3.47 11.01 18.14
CA ALA A 171 2.09 10.59 18.29
C ALA A 171 1.49 10.14 16.95
N LYS A 172 1.76 10.85 15.83
CA LYS A 172 1.36 10.43 14.48
C LYS A 172 1.98 9.10 14.09
N ALA A 173 3.28 8.93 14.32
CA ALA A 173 3.97 7.68 14.03
C ALA A 173 3.41 6.49 14.83
N LEU A 174 3.10 6.70 16.12
CA LEU A 174 2.59 5.65 16.99
C LEU A 174 1.12 5.29 16.74
N LEU A 175 0.27 6.30 16.56
CA LEU A 175 -1.18 6.10 16.46
C LEU A 175 -1.65 5.79 15.04
N LEU A 176 -1.02 6.41 14.05
CA LEU A 176 -1.42 6.30 12.64
C LEU A 176 -0.40 5.52 11.79
N GLY A 177 0.79 5.22 12.34
CA GLY A 177 1.90 4.64 11.56
C GLY A 177 2.56 5.65 10.62
N ASP A 178 2.17 6.92 10.68
CA ASP A 178 2.69 7.98 9.83
C ASP A 178 4.01 8.54 10.37
N LYS A 179 5.10 8.22 9.68
CA LYS A 179 6.46 8.63 10.03
C LYS A 179 6.94 9.84 9.24
N SER A 180 6.10 10.44 8.40
CA SER A 180 6.48 11.55 7.51
C SER A 180 6.98 12.78 8.25
N SER A 181 6.43 13.05 9.44
CA SER A 181 6.81 14.17 10.29
C SER A 181 8.02 13.91 11.21
N LEU A 182 8.56 12.69 11.22
CA LEU A 182 9.74 12.36 12.00
C LEU A 182 11.00 12.83 11.28
N SER A 183 11.85 13.60 11.96
CA SER A 183 13.18 13.92 11.46
C SER A 183 14.03 12.64 11.32
N TRP A 184 15.06 12.70 10.48
CA TRP A 184 15.99 11.57 10.32
C TRP A 184 16.66 11.17 11.65
N GLN A 185 17.00 12.14 12.50
CA GLN A 185 17.56 11.88 13.84
C GLN A 185 16.56 11.15 14.73
N GLN A 186 15.32 11.63 14.82
CA GLN A 186 14.26 10.97 15.58
C GLN A 186 13.99 9.56 15.07
N SER A 187 13.90 9.38 13.76
CA SER A 187 13.69 8.07 13.16
C SER A 187 14.83 7.09 13.47
N ARG A 188 16.07 7.57 13.51
CA ARG A 188 17.26 6.80 13.90
C ARG A 188 17.26 6.46 15.39
N GLU A 189 16.95 7.41 16.27
CA GLU A 189 16.84 7.19 17.71
C GLU A 189 15.75 6.17 18.03
N PHE A 190 14.63 6.22 17.32
CA PHE A 190 13.59 5.21 17.41
C PHE A 190 14.10 3.81 17.03
N SER A 191 14.86 3.74 15.95
CA SER A 191 15.42 2.47 15.49
C SER A 191 16.43 1.91 16.49
N LEU A 192 17.26 2.76 17.07
CA LEU A 192 18.29 2.38 18.06
C LEU A 192 17.71 2.02 19.44
N SER A 193 16.62 2.69 19.85
CA SER A 193 15.95 2.41 21.12
C SER A 193 15.08 1.13 21.10
N GLY A 194 14.94 0.47 19.95
CA GLY A 194 14.06 -0.68 19.78
C GLY A 194 12.57 -0.33 19.73
N ILE A 195 12.19 0.95 19.90
CA ILE A 195 10.80 1.40 19.87
C ILE A 195 10.19 1.28 18.49
N SER A 196 11.00 1.26 17.41
CA SER A 196 10.50 0.97 16.05
C SER A 196 9.77 -0.37 15.98
N HIS A 197 10.15 -1.32 16.82
CA HIS A 197 9.44 -2.60 16.93
C HIS A 197 8.04 -2.42 17.53
N ILE A 198 7.90 -1.55 18.52
CA ILE A 198 6.60 -1.24 19.15
C ILE A 198 5.67 -0.54 18.14
N VAL A 199 6.19 0.38 17.34
CA VAL A 199 5.42 1.05 16.28
C VAL A 199 4.98 0.06 15.19
N ALA A 200 5.83 -0.90 14.82
CA ALA A 200 5.47 -1.97 13.90
C ALA A 200 4.42 -2.95 14.50
N VAL A 201 4.48 -3.18 15.82
CA VAL A 201 3.56 -4.06 16.56
C VAL A 201 2.21 -3.38 16.85
N SER A 202 2.10 -2.05 16.72
CA SER A 202 0.82 -1.34 16.94
C SER A 202 -0.31 -1.87 16.07
N GLY A 203 -0.03 -2.23 14.82
CA GLY A 203 -0.99 -2.92 13.93
C GLY A 203 -1.44 -4.28 14.47
N LEU A 204 -0.57 -5.03 15.12
CA LEU A 204 -0.90 -6.31 15.76
C LEU A 204 -1.82 -6.09 16.98
N HIS A 205 -1.56 -5.08 17.81
CA HIS A 205 -2.42 -4.75 18.95
C HIS A 205 -3.82 -4.36 18.51
N VAL A 206 -3.94 -3.53 17.45
CA VAL A 206 -5.22 -3.16 16.86
C VAL A 206 -5.94 -4.41 16.32
N SER A 207 -5.23 -5.30 15.63
CA SER A 207 -5.79 -6.54 15.10
C SER A 207 -6.27 -7.49 16.22
N ILE A 208 -5.51 -7.60 17.31
CA ILE A 208 -5.89 -8.38 18.50
C ILE A 208 -7.13 -7.76 19.14
N LEU A 209 -7.18 -6.43 19.29
CA LEU A 209 -8.33 -5.72 19.87
C LEU A 209 -9.58 -5.92 19.02
N PHE A 210 -9.49 -5.78 17.70
CA PHE A 210 -10.60 -6.05 16.78
C PHE A 210 -11.03 -7.52 16.81
N GLY A 211 -10.07 -8.45 16.88
CA GLY A 211 -10.34 -9.89 17.06
C GLY A 211 -11.10 -10.17 18.35
N PHE A 212 -10.70 -9.53 19.44
CA PHE A 212 -11.36 -9.65 20.74
C PHE A 212 -12.78 -9.07 20.73
N ILE A 213 -12.95 -7.86 20.17
CA ILE A 213 -14.27 -7.23 20.00
C ILE A 213 -15.16 -8.11 19.13
N GLY A 214 -14.66 -8.63 18.01
CA GLY A 214 -15.38 -9.55 17.15
C GLY A 214 -15.79 -10.84 17.85
N MET A 215 -14.92 -11.38 18.72
CA MET A 215 -15.21 -12.57 19.53
C MET A 215 -16.30 -12.30 20.59
N VAL A 216 -16.29 -11.12 21.22
CA VAL A 216 -17.27 -10.72 22.23
C VAL A 216 -18.60 -10.36 21.59
N THR A 217 -18.60 -9.63 20.47
CA THR A 217 -19.83 -9.22 19.77
C THR A 217 -20.41 -10.34 18.92
N GLY A 218 -19.60 -11.23 18.36
CA GLY A 218 -20.02 -12.39 17.58
C GLY A 218 -20.74 -13.46 18.42
N LYS A 219 -20.55 -13.50 19.73
CA LYS A 219 -21.24 -14.41 20.64
C LYS A 219 -22.70 -14.04 20.97
N ARG A 220 -23.22 -12.93 20.43
CA ARG A 220 -24.61 -12.51 20.67
C ARG A 220 -25.61 -12.91 19.56
N ARG A 221 -25.25 -13.87 18.74
CA ARG A 221 -26.19 -14.44 17.75
C ARG A 221 -26.39 -15.95 18.02
N TYR A 222 -27.01 -16.27 19.17
CA TYR A 222 -27.80 -17.48 19.38
C TYR A 222 -28.76 -17.23 20.54
#